data_e9d7341962f326fe809adca8fee12205
#
_entry.id   e9d7341962f326fe809adca8fee12205
#
_cell.length_a   1.000
_cell.length_b   1.000
_cell.length_c   1.000
_cell.angle_alpha   90.00
_cell.angle_beta   90.00
_cell.angle_gamma   90.00
#
_symmetry.space_group_name_H-M   'P 1'
#
loop_
_entity.id
_entity.type
_entity.pdbx_description
1 polymer ?
#
loop_
_entity_poly.entity_id
_entity_poly.type
_entity_poly.pdbx_seq_one_letter_code
_entity_poly.pdbx_strand_id
1 'polypeptide(L)'
;LTSTSQPEVNFAAAEEQIELAARRGAELVGLPENFAFLGEDARRLELSTTLAEECSRFLVTMARRYQVVLLGGGFPVPAGDGKHTLNRAELVDRDGQLLARYDKIHLFDVDLPEGNTYRESATITPGKDLPPVVDVPDLCRVGLSICYDVRFPELYRHLIEKGAELLMIPAAFTDFTGKDHWQVLLQARAIE
;
A
#
# COMPACT_ATOMS: atom_id res chain seq x y z
N LEU A 1 -7.00 -0.84 11.29
CA LEU A 1 -6.23 0.40 11.40
C LEU A 1 -7.02 1.53 10.75
N THR A 2 -7.21 2.64 11.47
CA THR A 2 -7.85 3.87 10.96
C THR A 2 -6.81 4.98 11.02
N SER A 3 -6.28 5.36 9.84
CA SER A 3 -5.23 6.38 9.76
C SER A 3 -5.80 7.80 9.95
N THR A 4 -4.98 8.65 10.51
CA THR A 4 -5.28 10.05 10.81
C THR A 4 -4.23 10.98 10.15
N SER A 5 -4.35 12.28 10.35
CA SER A 5 -3.35 13.26 9.92
C SER A 5 -2.13 13.37 10.87
N GLN A 6 -2.01 12.50 11.86
CA GLN A 6 -0.93 12.49 12.85
C GLN A 6 -0.07 11.21 12.67
N PRO A 7 1.08 11.29 12.01
CA PRO A 7 1.92 10.12 11.71
C PRO A 7 2.31 9.32 12.95
N GLU A 8 2.67 9.98 14.04
CA GLU A 8 3.08 9.34 15.29
C GLU A 8 1.97 8.47 15.89
N VAL A 9 0.71 8.91 15.81
CA VAL A 9 -0.45 8.13 16.27
C VAL A 9 -0.65 6.91 15.36
N ASN A 10 -0.48 7.10 14.06
CA ASN A 10 -0.63 6.04 13.08
C ASN A 10 0.46 4.97 13.21
N PHE A 11 1.71 5.37 13.42
CA PHE A 11 2.82 4.43 13.64
C PHE A 11 2.62 3.62 14.92
N ALA A 12 2.20 4.26 16.01
CA ALA A 12 1.90 3.56 17.27
C ALA A 12 0.79 2.52 17.09
N ALA A 13 -0.30 2.91 16.42
CA ALA A 13 -1.40 1.99 16.12
C ALA A 13 -0.99 0.86 15.16
N ALA A 14 -0.12 1.14 14.17
CA ALA A 14 0.40 0.13 13.25
C ALA A 14 1.31 -0.87 14.00
N GLU A 15 2.19 -0.40 14.87
CA GLU A 15 3.04 -1.27 15.70
C GLU A 15 2.22 -2.22 16.56
N GLU A 16 1.18 -1.73 17.24
CA GLU A 16 0.27 -2.56 18.05
C GLU A 16 -0.37 -3.69 17.22
N GLN A 17 -0.81 -3.38 16.00
CA GLN A 17 -1.43 -4.38 15.13
C GLN A 17 -0.40 -5.39 14.58
N ILE A 18 0.81 -4.95 14.24
CA ILE A 18 1.91 -5.84 13.82
C ILE A 18 2.28 -6.79 14.97
N GLU A 19 2.45 -6.27 16.19
CA GLU A 19 2.73 -7.09 17.36
C GLU A 19 1.65 -8.14 17.59
N LEU A 20 0.37 -7.72 17.52
CA LEU A 20 -0.75 -8.65 17.70
C LEU A 20 -0.78 -9.74 16.64
N ALA A 21 -0.52 -9.39 15.36
CA ALA A 21 -0.46 -10.34 14.26
C ALA A 21 0.70 -11.35 14.47
N ALA A 22 1.89 -10.86 14.80
CA ALA A 22 3.06 -11.69 15.07
C ALA A 22 2.83 -12.66 16.24
N ARG A 23 2.25 -12.19 17.36
CA ARG A 23 1.88 -13.04 18.50
C ARG A 23 0.87 -14.11 18.14
N ARG A 24 0.07 -13.92 17.08
CA ARG A 24 -0.88 -14.92 16.56
C ARG A 24 -0.28 -15.84 15.51
N GLY A 25 1.01 -15.72 15.26
CA GLY A 25 1.75 -16.58 14.33
C GLY A 25 1.73 -16.09 12.88
N ALA A 26 1.41 -14.83 12.62
CA ALA A 26 1.52 -14.28 11.28
C ALA A 26 2.99 -14.19 10.86
N GLU A 27 3.30 -14.69 9.68
CA GLU A 27 4.62 -14.63 9.07
C GLU A 27 4.75 -13.49 8.05
N LEU A 28 3.62 -13.09 7.47
CA LEU A 28 3.48 -11.95 6.56
C LEU A 28 2.37 -11.02 7.06
N VAL A 29 2.67 -9.75 7.17
CA VAL A 29 1.74 -8.71 7.61
C VAL A 29 1.67 -7.61 6.57
N GLY A 30 0.46 -7.19 6.20
CA GLY A 30 0.22 -6.06 5.31
C GLY A 30 -0.45 -4.91 6.05
N LEU A 31 0.15 -3.72 5.99
CA LEU A 31 -0.47 -2.48 6.43
C LEU A 31 -1.35 -1.92 5.30
N PRO A 32 -2.46 -1.23 5.61
CA PRO A 32 -3.33 -0.65 4.59
C PRO A 32 -2.66 0.51 3.83
N GLU A 33 -3.24 0.91 2.71
CA GLU A 33 -2.90 2.16 2.03
C GLU A 33 -3.06 3.34 2.99
N ASN A 34 -2.17 4.33 2.89
CA ASN A 34 -2.12 5.51 3.76
C ASN A 34 -1.93 5.19 5.25
N PHE A 35 -1.31 4.06 5.59
CA PHE A 35 -1.15 3.61 6.98
C PHE A 35 -0.44 4.64 7.86
N ALA A 36 0.46 5.45 7.29
CA ALA A 36 1.27 6.43 8.02
C ALA A 36 0.61 7.82 8.08
N PHE A 37 -0.20 8.18 7.09
CA PHE A 37 -0.82 9.50 7.00
C PHE A 37 -2.07 9.47 6.13
N LEU A 38 -3.17 10.00 6.65
CA LEU A 38 -4.39 10.29 5.91
C LEU A 38 -4.90 11.68 6.31
N GLY A 39 -4.80 12.65 5.41
CA GLY A 39 -5.14 14.05 5.68
C GLY A 39 -5.11 14.89 4.41
N GLU A 40 -5.00 16.21 4.58
CA GLU A 40 -4.99 17.17 3.48
C GLU A 40 -3.79 17.00 2.55
N ASP A 41 -4.00 17.20 1.26
CA ASP A 41 -2.99 17.00 0.20
C ASP A 41 -1.79 17.94 0.36
N ALA A 42 -2.03 19.20 0.73
CA ALA A 42 -0.94 20.16 0.98
C ALA A 42 -0.01 19.66 2.10
N ARG A 43 -0.60 19.11 3.17
CA ARG A 43 0.18 18.56 4.29
C ARG A 43 0.89 17.26 3.91
N ARG A 44 0.27 16.44 3.07
CA ARG A 44 0.90 15.23 2.52
C ARG A 44 2.17 15.57 1.74
N LEU A 45 2.11 16.59 0.87
CA LEU A 45 3.26 17.03 0.09
C LEU A 45 4.37 17.59 0.99
N GLU A 46 4.02 18.44 1.96
CA GLU A 46 4.97 19.02 2.91
C GLU A 46 5.73 17.91 3.70
N LEU A 47 5.00 16.91 4.18
CA LEU A 47 5.57 15.84 4.99
C LEU A 47 6.28 14.76 4.15
N SER A 48 6.06 14.70 2.84
CA SER A 48 6.40 13.54 2.01
C SER A 48 7.86 13.09 2.12
N THR A 49 8.82 14.02 2.20
CA THR A 49 10.24 13.68 2.32
C THR A 49 10.56 13.01 3.65
N THR A 50 10.17 13.64 4.77
CA THR A 50 10.42 13.11 6.11
C THR A 50 9.66 11.81 6.33
N LEU A 51 8.38 11.79 5.91
CA LEU A 51 7.50 10.64 6.10
C LEU A 51 7.94 9.42 5.29
N ALA A 52 8.49 9.61 4.09
CA ALA A 52 9.05 8.51 3.29
C ALA A 52 10.20 7.80 4.02
N GLU A 53 11.12 8.57 4.60
CA GLU A 53 12.24 8.04 5.39
C GLU A 53 11.75 7.35 6.68
N GLU A 54 10.79 7.97 7.37
CA GLU A 54 10.19 7.42 8.58
C GLU A 54 9.44 6.12 8.31
N CYS A 55 8.66 6.03 7.23
CA CYS A 55 7.97 4.81 6.83
C CYS A 55 8.95 3.67 6.55
N SER A 56 9.97 3.90 5.71
CA SER A 56 10.95 2.87 5.38
C SER A 56 11.70 2.39 6.64
N ARG A 57 12.10 3.31 7.52
CA ARG A 57 12.76 2.98 8.79
C ARG A 57 11.82 2.22 9.74
N PHE A 58 10.56 2.63 9.84
CA PHE A 58 9.54 1.96 10.63
C PHE A 58 9.35 0.52 10.15
N LEU A 59 9.16 0.29 8.85
CA LEU A 59 8.98 -1.05 8.27
C LEU A 59 10.17 -1.96 8.60
N VAL A 60 11.39 -1.49 8.37
CA VAL A 60 12.63 -2.24 8.70
C VAL A 60 12.69 -2.57 10.19
N THR A 61 12.38 -1.61 11.03
CA THR A 61 12.44 -1.78 12.49
C THR A 61 11.42 -2.79 12.99
N MET A 62 10.18 -2.69 12.50
CA MET A 62 9.09 -3.58 12.90
C MET A 62 9.28 -5.01 12.36
N ALA A 63 9.69 -5.15 11.10
CA ALA A 63 9.98 -6.46 10.50
C ALA A 63 11.03 -7.23 11.32
N ARG A 64 12.14 -6.58 11.68
CA ARG A 64 13.19 -7.15 12.53
C ARG A 64 12.71 -7.47 13.94
N ARG A 65 12.00 -6.53 14.56
CA ARG A 65 11.54 -6.67 15.95
C ARG A 65 10.59 -7.82 16.14
N TYR A 66 9.65 -7.97 15.21
CA TYR A 66 8.59 -8.97 15.30
C TYR A 66 8.83 -10.21 14.42
N GLN A 67 9.97 -10.24 13.71
CA GLN A 67 10.39 -11.35 12.84
C GLN A 67 9.30 -11.75 11.80
N VAL A 68 8.70 -10.73 11.16
CA VAL A 68 7.68 -10.88 10.13
C VAL A 68 8.14 -10.27 8.81
N VAL A 69 7.67 -10.81 7.69
CA VAL A 69 7.69 -10.10 6.41
C VAL A 69 6.62 -9.01 6.47
N LEU A 70 6.98 -7.77 6.13
CA LEU A 70 6.10 -6.63 6.33
C LEU A 70 5.91 -5.83 5.05
N LEU A 71 4.66 -5.67 4.60
CA LEU A 71 4.28 -4.75 3.55
C LEU A 71 3.77 -3.44 4.16
N GLY A 72 4.44 -2.33 3.86
CA GLY A 72 3.92 -0.98 4.04
C GLY A 72 3.06 -0.63 2.83
N GLY A 73 1.75 -0.59 3.04
CA GLY A 73 0.78 -0.55 1.96
C GLY A 73 0.43 0.87 1.51
N GLY A 74 1.29 1.55 0.80
CA GLY A 74 1.01 2.87 0.24
C GLY A 74 1.24 4.03 1.23
N PHE A 75 2.30 4.78 0.99
CA PHE A 75 2.65 6.00 1.72
C PHE A 75 3.25 7.04 0.77
N PRO A 76 3.20 8.35 1.11
CA PRO A 76 3.66 9.39 0.22
C PRO A 76 5.19 9.43 0.13
N VAL A 77 5.69 9.53 -1.10
CA VAL A 77 7.11 9.77 -1.42
C VAL A 77 7.19 10.94 -2.40
N PRO A 78 8.17 11.85 -2.29
CA PRO A 78 8.29 12.95 -3.26
C PRO A 78 8.42 12.43 -4.70
N ALA A 79 7.66 13.01 -5.63
CA ALA A 79 7.77 12.69 -7.06
C ALA A 79 8.98 13.34 -7.74
N GLY A 80 9.67 14.25 -7.06
CA GLY A 80 10.86 14.96 -7.56
C GLY A 80 10.58 16.26 -8.31
N ASP A 81 9.33 16.63 -8.53
CA ASP A 81 8.93 17.86 -9.19
C ASP A 81 8.58 19.02 -8.21
N GLY A 82 8.60 18.71 -6.91
CA GLY A 82 8.27 19.66 -5.84
C GLY A 82 6.77 19.98 -5.72
N LYS A 83 5.90 19.30 -6.45
CA LYS A 83 4.45 19.56 -6.51
C LYS A 83 3.60 18.33 -6.25
N HIS A 84 4.13 17.14 -6.52
CA HIS A 84 3.40 15.89 -6.42
C HIS A 84 4.15 14.88 -5.56
N THR A 85 3.41 13.89 -5.09
CA THR A 85 3.94 12.70 -4.44
C THR A 85 3.70 11.47 -5.31
N LEU A 86 4.41 10.39 -5.03
CA LEU A 86 4.07 9.02 -5.43
C LEU A 86 3.35 8.36 -4.25
N ASN A 87 2.52 7.37 -4.54
CA ASN A 87 1.92 6.48 -3.54
C ASN A 87 2.68 5.16 -3.57
N ARG A 88 3.62 4.96 -2.63
CA ARG A 88 4.59 3.85 -2.61
C ARG A 88 4.26 2.77 -1.61
N ALA A 89 4.33 1.51 -2.04
CA ALA A 89 4.40 0.36 -1.16
C ALA A 89 5.83 -0.19 -1.11
N GLU A 90 6.25 -0.67 0.09
CA GLU A 90 7.53 -1.35 0.29
C GLU A 90 7.32 -2.68 1.01
N LEU A 91 7.91 -3.75 0.47
CA LEU A 91 7.94 -5.07 1.09
C LEU A 91 9.33 -5.32 1.68
N VAL A 92 9.37 -5.66 2.96
CA VAL A 92 10.60 -5.86 3.73
C VAL A 92 10.58 -7.25 4.35
N ASP A 93 11.70 -7.97 4.32
CA ASP A 93 11.82 -9.28 4.96
C ASP A 93 12.07 -9.19 6.48
N ARG A 94 12.14 -10.36 7.13
CA ARG A 94 12.35 -10.50 8.58
C ARG A 94 13.68 -9.92 9.07
N ASP A 95 14.68 -9.84 8.19
CA ASP A 95 16.00 -9.25 8.47
C ASP A 95 16.04 -7.75 8.19
N GLY A 96 14.92 -7.17 7.72
CA GLY A 96 14.81 -5.77 7.37
C GLY A 96 15.43 -5.44 6.02
N GLN A 97 15.61 -6.43 5.14
CA GLN A 97 16.03 -6.19 3.77
C GLN A 97 14.83 -5.76 2.93
N LEU A 98 15.01 -4.74 2.13
CA LEU A 98 13.99 -4.32 1.18
C LEU A 98 13.93 -5.34 0.04
N LEU A 99 12.81 -6.05 -0.09
CA LEU A 99 12.56 -7.01 -1.14
C LEU A 99 12.03 -6.34 -2.41
N ALA A 100 11.11 -5.39 -2.26
CA ALA A 100 10.51 -4.68 -3.39
C ALA A 100 9.94 -3.32 -3.03
N ARG A 101 9.82 -2.47 -4.07
CA ARG A 101 9.04 -1.23 -4.08
C ARG A 101 8.07 -1.25 -5.24
N TYR A 102 6.93 -0.64 -5.01
CA TYR A 102 5.94 -0.41 -6.06
C TYR A 102 5.29 0.97 -5.87
N ASP A 103 5.28 1.77 -6.91
CA ASP A 103 4.58 3.04 -6.96
C ASP A 103 3.27 2.85 -7.73
N LYS A 104 2.13 3.16 -7.11
CA LYS A 104 0.79 2.99 -7.67
C LYS A 104 0.67 3.62 -9.04
N ILE A 105 0.24 2.84 -10.04
CA ILE A 105 0.10 3.30 -11.43
C ILE A 105 -1.31 3.76 -11.76
N HIS A 106 -2.36 3.18 -11.15
CA HIS A 106 -3.73 3.57 -11.40
C HIS A 106 -4.25 4.50 -10.31
N LEU A 107 -4.45 5.75 -10.66
CA LEU A 107 -4.91 6.79 -9.74
C LEU A 107 -6.44 6.86 -9.69
N PHE A 108 -6.98 7.19 -8.54
CA PHE A 108 -8.42 7.27 -8.30
C PHE A 108 -8.99 8.61 -8.79
N ASP A 109 -9.17 8.71 -10.10
CA ASP A 109 -9.82 9.85 -10.76
C ASP A 109 -11.22 9.40 -11.19
N VAL A 110 -12.23 9.77 -10.42
CA VAL A 110 -13.61 9.35 -10.68
C VAL A 110 -14.62 10.47 -10.40
N ASP A 111 -15.67 10.48 -11.17
CA ASP A 111 -16.87 11.27 -10.92
C ASP A 111 -17.97 10.31 -10.41
N LEU A 112 -18.36 10.52 -9.15
CA LEU A 112 -19.42 9.72 -8.55
C LEU A 112 -20.79 10.38 -8.75
N PRO A 113 -21.89 9.60 -8.78
CA PRO A 113 -23.23 10.14 -8.65
C PRO A 113 -23.29 11.07 -7.42
N GLU A 114 -24.17 12.05 -7.42
CA GLU A 114 -24.30 13.05 -6.35
C GLU A 114 -23.23 14.16 -6.33
N GLY A 115 -22.37 14.25 -7.37
CA GLY A 115 -21.44 15.36 -7.57
C GLY A 115 -20.12 15.26 -6.79
N ASN A 116 -19.85 14.13 -6.13
CA ASN A 116 -18.55 13.89 -5.52
C ASN A 116 -17.52 13.55 -6.61
N THR A 117 -16.51 14.38 -6.73
CA THR A 117 -15.40 14.19 -7.69
C THR A 117 -14.11 13.93 -6.93
N TYR A 118 -13.42 12.88 -7.30
CA TYR A 118 -12.08 12.56 -6.80
C TYR A 118 -11.07 12.73 -7.92
N ARG A 119 -9.94 13.35 -7.63
CA ARG A 119 -8.83 13.61 -8.56
C ARG A 119 -7.52 13.35 -7.85
N GLU A 120 -7.19 12.08 -7.66
CA GLU A 120 -5.91 11.69 -7.03
C GLU A 120 -4.72 12.21 -7.85
N SER A 121 -4.86 12.29 -9.18
CA SER A 121 -3.83 12.82 -10.09
C SER A 121 -3.54 14.32 -9.91
N ALA A 122 -4.38 15.05 -9.18
CA ALA A 122 -4.11 16.45 -8.88
C ALA A 122 -2.89 16.65 -7.96
N THR A 123 -2.56 15.64 -7.15
CA THR A 123 -1.50 15.73 -6.13
C THR A 123 -0.57 14.51 -6.09
N ILE A 124 -0.92 13.45 -6.82
CA ILE A 124 -0.13 12.22 -6.93
C ILE A 124 0.25 11.96 -8.39
N THR A 125 1.51 11.67 -8.63
CA THR A 125 2.02 11.22 -9.94
C THR A 125 1.92 9.69 -10.02
N PRO A 126 1.45 9.11 -11.13
CA PRO A 126 1.45 7.66 -11.28
C PRO A 126 2.86 7.09 -11.36
N GLY A 127 3.05 5.91 -10.80
CA GLY A 127 4.25 5.11 -11.00
C GLY A 127 4.46 4.77 -12.48
N LYS A 128 5.71 4.45 -12.84
CA LYS A 128 6.09 4.20 -14.24
C LYS A 128 6.27 2.70 -14.54
N ASP A 129 6.53 1.93 -13.50
CA ASP A 129 6.89 0.52 -13.62
C ASP A 129 5.73 -0.37 -13.21
N LEU A 130 5.55 -1.48 -13.94
CA LEU A 130 4.59 -2.52 -13.55
C LEU A 130 4.96 -3.09 -12.18
N PRO A 131 3.95 -3.53 -11.40
CA PRO A 131 4.19 -4.04 -10.07
C PRO A 131 5.06 -5.32 -10.10
N PRO A 132 5.99 -5.46 -9.14
CA PRO A 132 6.86 -6.62 -9.05
C PRO A 132 6.12 -7.85 -8.48
N VAL A 133 6.63 -9.03 -8.86
CA VAL A 133 6.42 -10.27 -8.12
C VAL A 133 7.71 -10.62 -7.43
N VAL A 134 7.64 -10.88 -6.14
CA VAL A 134 8.78 -11.10 -5.25
C VAL A 134 8.71 -12.50 -4.67
N ASP A 135 9.80 -13.24 -4.77
CA ASP A 135 9.97 -14.48 -4.04
C ASP A 135 10.27 -14.17 -2.58
N VAL A 136 9.35 -14.54 -1.69
CA VAL A 136 9.53 -14.37 -0.25
C VAL A 136 9.97 -15.73 0.30
N PRO A 137 11.24 -15.87 0.74
CA PRO A 137 11.77 -17.15 1.20
C PRO A 137 10.91 -17.81 2.27
N ASP A 138 10.72 -19.12 2.16
CA ASP A 138 9.91 -19.95 3.05
C ASP A 138 8.42 -19.64 3.11
N LEU A 139 7.92 -18.73 2.25
CA LEU A 139 6.50 -18.38 2.18
C LEU A 139 5.91 -18.64 0.79
N CYS A 140 6.01 -17.67 -0.10
CA CYS A 140 5.41 -17.74 -1.44
C CYS A 140 5.91 -16.59 -2.32
N ARG A 141 5.48 -16.60 -3.59
CA ARG A 141 5.70 -15.48 -4.52
C ARG A 141 4.58 -14.45 -4.38
N VAL A 142 4.94 -13.24 -3.95
CA VAL A 142 4.01 -12.16 -3.62
C VAL A 142 3.95 -11.14 -4.76
N GLY A 143 2.76 -10.89 -5.28
CA GLY A 143 2.46 -9.81 -6.21
C GLY A 143 1.96 -8.56 -5.47
N LEU A 144 2.53 -7.40 -5.79
CA LEU A 144 2.15 -6.12 -5.16
C LEU A 144 1.15 -5.35 -6.02
N SER A 145 0.23 -4.67 -5.37
CA SER A 145 -0.67 -3.69 -5.97
C SER A 145 -1.12 -2.69 -4.89
N ILE A 146 -1.81 -1.62 -5.26
CA ILE A 146 -2.34 -0.65 -4.29
C ILE A 146 -3.76 -0.24 -4.71
N CYS A 147 -4.74 -0.50 -3.86
CA CYS A 147 -6.09 0.05 -3.84
C CYS A 147 -6.80 0.04 -5.21
N TYR A 148 -6.84 1.17 -5.92
CA TYR A 148 -7.55 1.33 -7.19
C TYR A 148 -7.03 0.42 -8.30
N ASP A 149 -5.79 -0.07 -8.20
CA ASP A 149 -5.24 -1.09 -9.09
C ASP A 149 -6.16 -2.33 -9.19
N VAL A 150 -6.93 -2.64 -8.13
CA VAL A 150 -7.86 -3.78 -8.09
C VAL A 150 -8.89 -3.77 -9.24
N ARG A 151 -9.16 -2.61 -9.84
CA ARG A 151 -10.10 -2.47 -10.95
C ARG A 151 -9.54 -2.85 -12.31
N PHE A 152 -8.24 -3.06 -12.41
CA PHE A 152 -7.52 -3.30 -13.66
C PHE A 152 -7.05 -4.75 -13.76
N PRO A 153 -7.84 -5.66 -14.35
CA PRO A 153 -7.49 -7.08 -14.45
C PRO A 153 -6.18 -7.33 -15.17
N GLU A 154 -5.79 -6.47 -16.10
CA GLU A 154 -4.54 -6.58 -16.85
C GLU A 154 -3.31 -6.55 -15.92
N LEU A 155 -3.34 -5.74 -14.87
CA LEU A 155 -2.29 -5.69 -13.86
C LEU A 155 -2.17 -7.05 -13.13
N TYR A 156 -3.28 -7.64 -12.75
CA TYR A 156 -3.29 -8.93 -12.04
C TYR A 156 -2.88 -10.09 -12.95
N ARG A 157 -3.27 -10.09 -14.22
CA ARG A 157 -2.78 -11.05 -15.21
C ARG A 157 -1.27 -10.97 -15.36
N HIS A 158 -0.71 -9.76 -15.42
CA HIS A 158 0.75 -9.58 -15.41
C HIS A 158 1.39 -10.21 -14.16
N LEU A 159 0.82 -10.00 -12.97
CA LEU A 159 1.33 -10.60 -11.73
C LEU A 159 1.28 -12.13 -11.78
N ILE A 160 0.19 -12.72 -12.26
CA ILE A 160 0.03 -14.18 -12.40
C ILE A 160 1.01 -14.74 -13.46
N GLU A 161 1.19 -14.09 -14.60
CA GLU A 161 2.18 -14.47 -15.62
C GLU A 161 3.60 -14.44 -15.06
N LYS A 162 3.89 -13.55 -14.11
CA LYS A 162 5.15 -13.52 -13.36
C LYS A 162 5.22 -14.54 -12.22
N GLY A 163 4.15 -15.31 -12.01
CA GLY A 163 4.06 -16.41 -11.06
C GLY A 163 3.70 -15.99 -9.64
N ALA A 164 2.94 -14.91 -9.45
CA ALA A 164 2.41 -14.57 -8.14
C ALA A 164 1.47 -15.68 -7.62
N GLU A 165 1.63 -16.04 -6.36
CA GLU A 165 0.79 -17.01 -5.62
C GLU A 165 -0.09 -16.30 -4.60
N LEU A 166 0.36 -15.14 -4.12
CA LEU A 166 -0.37 -14.26 -3.21
C LEU A 166 -0.40 -12.83 -3.77
N LEU A 167 -1.59 -12.26 -3.83
CA LEU A 167 -1.81 -10.88 -4.28
C LEU A 167 -2.08 -9.98 -3.07
N MET A 168 -1.18 -9.01 -2.82
CA MET A 168 -1.35 -8.02 -1.76
C MET A 168 -2.02 -6.77 -2.32
N ILE A 169 -3.14 -6.36 -1.69
CA ILE A 169 -3.97 -5.24 -2.16
C ILE A 169 -4.27 -4.30 -0.98
N PRO A 170 -3.25 -3.61 -0.43
CA PRO A 170 -3.50 -2.59 0.58
C PRO A 170 -4.39 -1.48 0.00
N ALA A 171 -5.38 -1.05 0.76
CA ALA A 171 -6.37 -0.10 0.26
C ALA A 171 -6.92 0.82 1.37
N ALA A 172 -7.29 2.03 0.95
CA ALA A 172 -8.16 2.95 1.66
C ALA A 172 -9.40 3.24 0.80
N PHE A 173 -10.20 2.21 0.58
CA PHE A 173 -11.36 2.26 -0.32
C PHE A 173 -12.47 3.11 0.26
N THR A 174 -13.16 3.92 -0.59
CA THR A 174 -14.30 4.71 -0.13
C THR A 174 -15.46 3.80 0.27
N ASP A 175 -16.18 4.14 1.34
CA ASP A 175 -17.36 3.38 1.78
C ASP A 175 -18.43 3.29 0.68
N PHE A 176 -18.64 4.38 -0.04
CA PHE A 176 -19.66 4.46 -1.10
C PHE A 176 -19.48 3.39 -2.17
N THR A 177 -18.26 3.23 -2.71
CA THR A 177 -17.99 2.20 -3.73
C THR A 177 -17.53 0.88 -3.14
N GLY A 178 -17.00 0.90 -1.91
CA GLY A 178 -16.45 -0.27 -1.25
C GLY A 178 -17.49 -1.32 -0.93
N LYS A 179 -18.62 -0.92 -0.37
CA LYS A 179 -19.71 -1.83 -0.02
C LYS A 179 -20.26 -2.64 -1.19
N ASP A 180 -20.25 -2.06 -2.39
CA ASP A 180 -20.79 -2.72 -3.59
C ASP A 180 -19.71 -3.45 -4.42
N HIS A 181 -18.45 -2.95 -4.39
CA HIS A 181 -17.43 -3.41 -5.32
C HIS A 181 -16.26 -4.15 -4.68
N TRP A 182 -15.89 -3.82 -3.43
CA TRP A 182 -14.64 -4.32 -2.84
C TRP A 182 -14.55 -5.84 -2.82
N GLN A 183 -15.54 -6.48 -2.24
CA GLN A 183 -15.58 -7.94 -2.13
C GLN A 183 -15.63 -8.63 -3.51
N VAL A 184 -16.47 -8.11 -4.41
CA VAL A 184 -16.64 -8.68 -5.76
C VAL A 184 -15.34 -8.57 -6.56
N LEU A 185 -14.63 -7.43 -6.48
CA LEU A 185 -13.36 -7.25 -7.17
C LEU A 185 -12.28 -8.19 -6.62
N LEU A 186 -12.16 -8.31 -5.30
CA LEU A 186 -11.20 -9.24 -4.70
C LEU A 186 -11.46 -10.69 -5.11
N GLN A 187 -12.74 -11.11 -5.10
CA GLN A 187 -13.12 -12.44 -5.55
C GLN A 187 -12.78 -12.65 -7.04
N ALA A 188 -13.05 -11.66 -7.88
CA ALA A 188 -12.71 -11.73 -9.31
C ALA A 188 -11.19 -11.91 -9.51
N ARG A 189 -10.36 -11.10 -8.81
CA ARG A 189 -8.89 -11.22 -8.89
C ARG A 189 -8.39 -12.60 -8.41
N ALA A 190 -9.06 -13.17 -7.40
CA ALA A 190 -8.69 -14.48 -6.89
C ALA A 190 -9.14 -15.66 -7.80
N ILE A 191 -10.14 -15.46 -8.65
CA ILE A 191 -10.64 -16.46 -9.61
C ILE A 191 -9.81 -16.47 -10.89
N GLU A 192 -9.39 -15.29 -11.36
CA GLU A 192 -8.59 -15.13 -12.60
C GLU A 192 -7.16 -15.70 -12.48
#